data_5a9f59bb8a45277909d9bf3f70e52fe5
#
_entry.id   5a9f59bb8a45277909d9bf3f70e52fe5
#
_cell.length_a   1.000
_cell.length_b   1.000
_cell.length_c   1.000
_cell.angle_alpha   90.00
_cell.angle_beta   90.00
_cell.angle_gamma   90.00
#
_symmetry.space_group_name_H-M   'P 1'
#
loop_
_entity.id
_entity.type
_entity.pdbx_description
1 polymer ?
#
loop_
_entity_poly.entity_id
_entity_poly.type
_entity_poly.pdbx_seq_one_letter_code
_entity_poly.pdbx_strand_id
1 'polypeptide(L)'
;MIEITNNVIDSQAVLESVQDTRAGAVVLFLGTTRSITGDRGTDSLDYECYESMATRQLESLESAARERWDVISIQITHHLGHLLPGEASVAIAVSSAHRVNAFECGQWLIDTLKEDVPIWKKENWSDGTHEWVHPGM
;
A
#
# COMPACT_ATOMS: atom_id res chain seq x y z
N MET A 1 -4.90 -2.48 -11.08
CA MET A 1 -3.62 -1.99 -11.66
C MET A 1 -2.56 -1.90 -10.57
N ILE A 2 -1.35 -2.34 -10.87
CA ILE A 2 -0.26 -2.44 -9.89
C ILE A 2 0.89 -1.55 -10.33
N GLU A 3 1.44 -0.78 -9.39
CA GLU A 3 2.64 0.01 -9.63
C GLU A 3 3.60 -0.11 -8.45
N ILE A 4 4.85 -0.43 -8.72
CA ILE A 4 5.94 -0.35 -7.75
C ILE A 4 6.88 0.74 -8.26
N THR A 5 7.15 1.74 -7.44
CA THR A 5 7.85 2.95 -7.89
C THR A 5 8.86 3.44 -6.87
N ASN A 6 9.93 4.07 -7.35
CA ASN A 6 10.88 4.79 -6.50
C ASN A 6 10.51 6.27 -6.34
N ASN A 7 9.43 6.69 -6.97
CA ASN A 7 8.95 8.07 -6.88
C ASN A 7 7.94 8.22 -5.75
N VAL A 8 7.82 9.44 -5.24
CA VAL A 8 6.81 9.79 -4.24
C VAL A 8 5.43 9.47 -4.80
N ILE A 9 4.58 8.84 -3.98
CA ILE A 9 3.22 8.50 -4.39
C ILE A 9 2.40 9.78 -4.52
N ASP A 10 1.80 9.97 -5.70
CA ASP A 10 0.81 11.02 -5.94
C ASP A 10 -0.57 10.46 -5.62
N SER A 11 -1.07 10.75 -4.42
CA SER A 11 -2.34 10.20 -3.95
C SER A 11 -3.53 10.66 -4.81
N GLN A 12 -3.45 11.87 -5.36
CA GLN A 12 -4.51 12.38 -6.24
C GLN A 12 -4.56 11.57 -7.55
N ALA A 13 -3.41 11.25 -8.11
CA ALA A 13 -3.34 10.42 -9.32
C ALA A 13 -3.87 9.00 -9.05
N VAL A 14 -3.55 8.44 -7.89
CA VAL A 14 -4.07 7.13 -7.48
C VAL A 14 -5.60 7.17 -7.37
N LEU A 15 -6.12 8.19 -6.73
CA LEU A 15 -7.57 8.38 -6.58
C LEU A 15 -8.25 8.49 -7.94
N GLU A 16 -7.71 9.32 -8.84
CA GLU A 16 -8.27 9.52 -10.17
C GLU A 16 -8.24 8.25 -11.02
N SER A 17 -7.24 7.38 -10.82
CA SER A 17 -7.09 6.16 -11.62
C SER A 17 -8.26 5.18 -11.45
N VAL A 18 -8.99 5.25 -10.33
CA VAL A 18 -10.10 4.34 -10.05
C VAL A 18 -11.47 5.01 -10.20
N GLN A 19 -11.51 6.31 -10.48
CA GLN A 19 -12.77 7.01 -10.65
C GLN A 19 -13.52 6.50 -11.89
N ASP A 20 -14.84 6.33 -11.71
CA ASP A 20 -15.70 5.80 -12.76
C ASP A 20 -17.12 6.33 -12.48
N THR A 21 -17.84 6.71 -13.54
CA THR A 21 -19.20 7.25 -13.39
C THR A 21 -20.19 6.22 -12.85
N ARG A 22 -19.87 4.93 -12.90
CA ARG A 22 -20.69 3.87 -12.32
C ARG A 22 -20.44 3.66 -10.83
N ALA A 23 -19.40 4.28 -10.29
CA ALA A 23 -19.04 4.11 -8.89
C ALA A 23 -19.83 5.05 -7.99
N GLY A 24 -20.46 4.50 -6.96
CA GLY A 24 -21.06 5.27 -5.89
C GLY A 24 -20.13 5.45 -4.70
N ALA A 25 -19.00 4.71 -4.69
CA ALA A 25 -18.03 4.76 -3.60
C ALA A 25 -16.61 4.63 -4.15
N VAL A 26 -15.72 5.45 -3.61
CA VAL A 26 -14.27 5.36 -3.83
C VAL A 26 -13.60 5.41 -2.47
N VAL A 27 -12.78 4.41 -2.17
CA VAL A 27 -12.02 4.33 -0.92
C VAL A 27 -10.55 4.42 -1.26
N LEU A 28 -9.83 5.30 -0.57
CA LEU A 28 -8.38 5.42 -0.67
C LEU A 28 -7.77 5.15 0.70
N PHE A 29 -6.86 4.16 0.74
CA PHE A 29 -6.03 3.91 1.90
C PHE A 29 -4.61 4.38 1.60
N LEU A 30 -4.02 5.14 2.53
CA LEU A 30 -2.62 5.50 2.47
C LEU A 30 -1.93 4.95 3.71
N GLY A 31 -0.93 4.08 3.50
CA GLY A 31 -0.03 3.68 4.58
C GLY A 31 1.09 4.69 4.65
N THR A 32 1.16 5.45 5.73
CA THR A 32 2.14 6.51 5.87
C THR A 32 3.24 6.15 6.87
N THR A 33 4.37 6.82 6.76
CA THR A 33 5.52 6.59 7.61
C THR A 33 5.34 7.36 8.91
N ARG A 34 5.41 6.65 10.05
CA ARG A 34 5.27 7.26 11.37
C ARG A 34 6.62 7.79 11.85
N SER A 35 6.59 8.88 12.61
CA SER A 35 7.80 9.40 13.28
C SER A 35 8.07 8.71 14.61
N ILE A 36 7.12 7.93 15.12
CA ILE A 36 7.22 7.17 16.37
C ILE A 36 6.67 5.77 16.14
N THR A 37 7.43 4.77 16.61
CA THR A 37 7.01 3.37 16.58
C THR A 37 7.16 2.83 18.01
N GLY A 38 6.01 2.60 18.68
CA GLY A 38 6.01 2.34 20.12
C GLY A 38 6.56 3.54 20.88
N ASP A 39 7.64 3.32 21.64
CA ASP A 39 8.32 4.36 22.42
C ASP A 39 9.54 4.95 21.70
N ARG A 40 9.81 4.49 20.48
CA ARG A 40 11.03 4.87 19.75
C ARG A 40 10.72 5.84 18.64
N GLY A 41 11.57 6.85 18.49
CA GLY A 41 11.52 7.77 17.36
C GLY A 41 12.07 7.12 16.10
N THR A 42 11.40 7.35 14.97
CA THR A 42 11.82 6.88 13.65
C THR A 42 12.22 8.07 12.80
N ASP A 43 13.45 8.07 12.29
CA ASP A 43 13.92 9.14 11.40
C ASP A 43 13.48 8.89 9.95
N SER A 44 13.49 7.64 9.52
CA SER A 44 13.17 7.27 8.14
C SER A 44 12.96 5.77 8.01
N LEU A 45 12.42 5.37 6.86
CA LEU A 45 12.32 3.97 6.46
C LEU A 45 12.96 3.79 5.09
N ASP A 46 13.55 2.61 4.87
CA ASP A 46 14.01 2.21 3.54
C ASP A 46 13.28 0.93 3.15
N TYR A 47 12.60 0.95 2.01
CA TYR A 47 11.85 -0.20 1.50
C TYR A 47 12.58 -0.86 0.35
N GLU A 48 12.65 -2.20 0.39
CA GLU A 48 13.22 -3.02 -0.69
C GLU A 48 12.32 -4.22 -0.96
N CYS A 49 12.36 -4.71 -2.19
CA CYS A 49 11.66 -5.94 -2.57
C CYS A 49 12.31 -6.58 -3.80
N TYR A 50 11.92 -7.83 -4.06
CA TYR A 50 12.14 -8.47 -5.36
C TYR A 50 11.01 -8.02 -6.27
N GLU A 51 11.24 -7.02 -7.12
CA GLU A 51 10.18 -6.37 -7.91
C GLU A 51 9.35 -7.35 -8.73
N SER A 52 9.98 -8.29 -9.43
CA SER A 52 9.23 -9.24 -10.27
C SER A 52 8.29 -10.14 -9.46
N MET A 53 8.76 -10.62 -8.31
CA MET A 53 7.95 -11.47 -7.43
C MET A 53 6.85 -10.64 -6.75
N ALA A 54 7.20 -9.46 -6.25
CA ALA A 54 6.25 -8.57 -5.59
C ALA A 54 5.14 -8.15 -6.56
N THR A 55 5.49 -7.79 -7.79
CA THR A 55 4.51 -7.44 -8.82
C THR A 55 3.53 -8.57 -9.08
N ARG A 56 4.05 -9.79 -9.27
CA ARG A 56 3.19 -10.97 -9.51
C ARG A 56 2.27 -11.25 -8.34
N GLN A 57 2.77 -11.11 -7.12
CA GLN A 57 1.94 -11.34 -5.93
C GLN A 57 0.88 -10.26 -5.76
N LEU A 58 1.21 -9.01 -6.06
CA LEU A 58 0.22 -7.93 -6.04
C LEU A 58 -0.84 -8.12 -7.12
N GLU A 59 -0.45 -8.58 -8.30
CA GLU A 59 -1.39 -8.92 -9.37
C GLU A 59 -2.33 -10.06 -8.97
N SER A 60 -1.79 -11.08 -8.30
CA SER A 60 -2.60 -12.19 -7.77
C SER A 60 -3.58 -11.72 -6.70
N LEU A 61 -3.15 -10.80 -5.85
CA LEU A 61 -4.00 -10.17 -4.84
C LEU A 61 -5.15 -9.39 -5.48
N GLU A 62 -4.86 -8.61 -6.49
CA GLU A 62 -5.88 -7.85 -7.22
C GLU A 62 -6.89 -8.79 -7.84
N SER A 63 -6.43 -9.86 -8.51
CA SER A 63 -7.32 -10.85 -9.12
C SER A 63 -8.21 -11.54 -8.10
N ALA A 64 -7.64 -11.93 -6.95
CA ALA A 64 -8.39 -12.57 -5.86
C ALA A 64 -9.45 -11.62 -5.28
N ALA A 65 -9.11 -10.35 -5.14
CA ALA A 65 -10.04 -9.34 -4.64
C ALA A 65 -11.22 -9.16 -5.58
N ARG A 66 -10.95 -9.13 -6.89
CA ARG A 66 -12.01 -9.00 -7.91
C ARG A 66 -12.95 -10.20 -7.93
N GLU A 67 -12.48 -11.38 -7.54
CA GLU A 67 -13.33 -12.57 -7.43
C GLU A 67 -14.20 -12.53 -6.17
N ARG A 68 -13.73 -11.88 -5.11
CA ARG A 68 -14.41 -11.85 -3.80
C ARG A 68 -15.42 -10.72 -3.67
N TRP A 69 -15.17 -9.60 -4.31
CA TRP A 69 -16.01 -8.41 -4.23
C TRP A 69 -16.36 -7.88 -5.59
N ASP A 70 -17.57 -7.36 -5.70
CA ASP A 70 -18.01 -6.68 -6.92
C ASP A 70 -17.47 -5.25 -6.89
N VAL A 71 -16.32 -5.06 -7.50
CA VAL A 71 -15.63 -3.77 -7.58
C VAL A 71 -15.46 -3.35 -9.03
N ILE A 72 -15.31 -2.04 -9.25
CA ILE A 72 -15.15 -1.47 -10.58
C ILE A 72 -13.66 -1.37 -10.92
N SER A 73 -12.86 -0.78 -10.04
CA SER A 73 -11.44 -0.59 -10.30
C SER A 73 -10.63 -0.68 -9.02
N ILE A 74 -9.40 -1.17 -9.15
CA ILE A 74 -8.43 -1.30 -8.06
C ILE A 74 -7.11 -0.73 -8.54
N GLN A 75 -6.48 0.11 -7.71
CA GLN A 75 -5.10 0.57 -7.90
C GLN A 75 -4.31 0.29 -6.64
N ILE A 76 -3.16 -0.38 -6.79
CA ILE A 76 -2.21 -0.60 -5.69
C ILE A 76 -0.87 -0.03 -6.12
N THR A 77 -0.35 0.94 -5.37
CA THR A 77 0.93 1.57 -5.64
C THR A 77 1.80 1.44 -4.40
N HIS A 78 3.01 0.90 -4.55
CA HIS A 78 3.99 0.81 -3.46
C HIS A 78 5.24 1.60 -3.78
N HIS A 79 5.65 2.46 -2.83
CA HIS A 79 6.85 3.27 -2.93
C HIS A 79 8.03 2.48 -2.34
N LEU A 80 9.10 2.35 -3.10
CA LEU A 80 10.36 1.76 -2.65
C LEU A 80 11.39 2.86 -2.39
N GLY A 81 12.43 2.50 -1.64
CA GLY A 81 13.53 3.42 -1.35
C GLY A 81 13.31 4.16 -0.04
N HIS A 82 13.89 5.34 0.04
CA HIS A 82 13.98 6.11 1.27
C HIS A 82 12.73 6.96 1.48
N LEU A 83 12.08 6.79 2.64
CA LEU A 83 10.88 7.53 3.02
C LEU A 83 11.07 8.25 4.34
N LEU A 84 10.63 9.50 4.37
CA LEU A 84 10.61 10.32 5.59
C LEU A 84 9.24 10.22 6.28
N PRO A 85 9.16 10.56 7.58
CA PRO A 85 7.87 10.59 8.28
C PRO A 85 6.84 11.43 7.53
N GLY A 86 5.62 10.91 7.45
CA GLY A 86 4.53 11.54 6.72
C GLY A 86 4.39 11.11 5.27
N GLU A 87 5.44 10.55 4.67
CA GLU A 87 5.37 10.08 3.29
C GLU A 87 4.65 8.74 3.20
N ALA A 88 3.88 8.56 2.13
CA ALA A 88 3.13 7.33 1.90
C ALA A 88 4.04 6.24 1.34
N SER A 89 4.01 5.06 1.96
CA SER A 89 4.70 3.87 1.45
C SER A 89 3.82 3.06 0.52
N VAL A 90 2.52 3.08 0.74
CA VAL A 90 1.56 2.33 -0.06
C VAL A 90 0.27 3.12 -0.21
N ALA A 91 -0.33 3.02 -1.39
CA ALA A 91 -1.66 3.56 -1.66
C ALA A 91 -2.51 2.47 -2.27
N ILE A 92 -3.71 2.28 -1.73
CA ILE A 92 -4.68 1.32 -2.27
C ILE A 92 -5.99 2.08 -2.49
N ALA A 93 -6.46 2.11 -3.74
CA ALA A 93 -7.71 2.73 -4.08
C ALA A 93 -8.65 1.69 -4.68
N VAL A 94 -9.91 1.73 -4.27
CA VAL A 94 -10.94 0.81 -4.75
C VAL A 94 -12.20 1.61 -5.05
N SER A 95 -12.77 1.42 -6.23
CA SER A 95 -14.09 1.96 -6.56
C SER A 95 -15.09 0.84 -6.75
N SER A 96 -16.33 1.08 -6.33
CA SER A 96 -17.43 0.12 -6.44
C SER A 96 -18.76 0.86 -6.51
N ALA A 97 -19.81 0.15 -6.93
CA ALA A 97 -21.15 0.74 -6.94
C ALA A 97 -21.60 1.12 -5.52
N HIS A 98 -21.28 0.29 -4.53
CA HIS A 98 -21.69 0.48 -3.13
C HIS A 98 -20.48 0.43 -2.19
N ARG A 99 -20.54 1.22 -1.13
CA ARG A 99 -19.42 1.43 -0.20
C ARG A 99 -18.93 0.17 0.53
N VAL A 100 -19.82 -0.76 0.81
CA VAL A 100 -19.44 -2.00 1.54
C VAL A 100 -18.33 -2.75 0.81
N ASN A 101 -18.50 -2.94 -0.49
CA ASN A 101 -17.48 -3.64 -1.30
C ASN A 101 -16.15 -2.88 -1.31
N ALA A 102 -16.21 -1.57 -1.45
CA ALA A 102 -15.00 -0.75 -1.48
C ALA A 102 -14.22 -0.82 -0.17
N PHE A 103 -14.90 -0.69 0.97
CA PHE A 103 -14.27 -0.77 2.29
C PHE A 103 -13.71 -2.16 2.58
N GLU A 104 -14.51 -3.20 2.36
CA GLU A 104 -14.07 -4.57 2.66
C GLU A 104 -12.90 -4.99 1.77
N CYS A 105 -13.00 -4.70 0.49
CA CYS A 105 -11.93 -5.00 -0.47
C CYS A 105 -10.64 -4.28 -0.09
N GLY A 106 -10.72 -2.99 0.20
CA GLY A 106 -9.55 -2.19 0.59
C GLY A 106 -8.88 -2.71 1.85
N GLN A 107 -9.67 -3.04 2.88
CA GLN A 107 -9.16 -3.61 4.12
C GLN A 107 -8.45 -4.94 3.87
N TRP A 108 -9.08 -5.82 3.13
CA TRP A 108 -8.50 -7.13 2.83
C TRP A 108 -7.21 -7.01 2.03
N LEU A 109 -7.17 -6.09 1.07
CA LEU A 109 -5.98 -5.88 0.25
C LEU A 109 -4.77 -5.46 1.08
N ILE A 110 -4.93 -4.48 1.98
CA ILE A 110 -3.80 -4.05 2.80
C ILE A 110 -3.38 -5.12 3.80
N ASP A 111 -4.33 -5.80 4.43
CA ASP A 111 -4.02 -6.86 5.38
C ASP A 111 -3.24 -7.99 4.72
N THR A 112 -3.69 -8.44 3.56
CA THR A 112 -3.05 -9.54 2.83
C THR A 112 -1.72 -9.14 2.22
N LEU A 113 -1.61 -7.89 1.73
CA LEU A 113 -0.36 -7.37 1.21
C LEU A 113 0.74 -7.43 2.27
N LYS A 114 0.42 -7.02 3.49
CA LYS A 114 1.39 -7.02 4.59
C LYS A 114 1.82 -8.41 5.00
N GLU A 115 0.97 -9.42 4.86
CA GLU A 115 1.28 -10.79 5.21
C GLU A 115 2.05 -11.54 4.12
N ASP A 116 1.66 -11.35 2.87
CA ASP A 116 2.05 -12.24 1.78
C ASP A 116 3.08 -11.66 0.80
N VAL A 117 3.15 -10.33 0.66
CA VAL A 117 4.02 -9.73 -0.35
C VAL A 117 5.41 -9.49 0.22
N PRO A 118 6.49 -9.96 -0.48
CA PRO A 118 7.85 -9.87 0.05
C PRO A 118 8.44 -8.47 -0.14
N ILE A 119 7.96 -7.55 0.68
CA ILE A 119 8.48 -6.20 0.76
C ILE A 119 9.09 -6.02 2.15
N TRP A 120 10.36 -5.62 2.19
CA TRP A 120 11.13 -5.48 3.42
C TRP A 120 11.32 -4.01 3.74
N LYS A 121 11.30 -3.65 5.04
CA LYS A 121 11.64 -2.29 5.46
C LYS A 121 12.79 -2.30 6.45
N LYS A 122 13.68 -1.33 6.29
CA LYS A 122 14.69 -0.99 7.28
C LYS A 122 14.20 0.22 8.04
N GLU A 123 14.03 0.05 9.35
CA GLU A 123 13.66 1.15 10.24
C GLU A 123 14.94 1.84 10.71
N ASN A 124 15.06 3.13 10.43
CA ASN A 124 16.19 3.93 10.89
C ASN A 124 15.72 4.73 12.12
N TRP A 125 16.22 4.30 13.28
CA TRP A 125 15.81 4.88 14.55
C TRP A 125 16.50 6.23 14.82
N SER A 126 15.86 7.08 15.61
CA SER A 126 16.39 8.41 15.97
C SER A 126 17.69 8.35 16.78
N ASP A 127 17.99 7.20 17.40
CA ASP A 127 19.22 7.00 18.16
C ASP A 127 20.42 6.63 17.28
N GLY A 128 20.25 6.57 15.96
CA GLY A 128 21.30 6.23 15.00
C GLY A 128 21.41 4.74 14.69
N THR A 129 20.61 3.90 15.34
CA THR A 129 20.59 2.47 15.04
C THR A 129 19.55 2.16 13.97
N HIS A 130 19.55 0.93 13.43
CA HIS A 130 18.58 0.49 12.45
C HIS A 130 18.29 -1.01 12.61
N GLU A 131 17.15 -1.44 12.07
CA GLU A 131 16.84 -2.88 11.98
C GLU A 131 15.95 -3.14 10.76
N TRP A 132 16.14 -4.32 10.17
CA TRP A 132 15.29 -4.79 9.07
C TRP A 132 14.06 -5.51 9.63
N VAL A 133 12.90 -5.15 9.12
CA VAL A 133 11.61 -5.71 9.57
C VAL A 133 10.83 -6.18 8.36
N HIS A 134 10.27 -7.39 8.42
CA HIS A 134 9.29 -7.84 7.45
C HIS A 134 7.92 -7.28 7.85
N PRO A 135 7.19 -6.60 6.94
CA PRO A 135 5.93 -5.96 7.31
C PRO A 135 4.84 -6.87 7.87
N GLY A 136 4.90 -8.14 7.62
CA GLY A 136 3.93 -9.12 8.12
C GLY A 136 4.23 -9.68 9.51
N MET A 137 5.32 -9.26 10.12
CA MET A 137 5.74 -9.78 11.43
C MET A 137 5.55 -8.80 12.56
#